data_01b8590dec76ba3237ca485dd6629f02
#
_entry.id   01b8590dec76ba3237ca485dd6629f02
#
_cell.length_a   1.000
_cell.length_b   1.000
_cell.length_c   1.000
_cell.angle_alpha   90.00
_cell.angle_beta   90.00
_cell.angle_gamma   90.00
#
_symmetry.space_group_name_H-M   'P 1'
#
loop_
_entity.id
_entity.type
_entity.pdbx_description
1 polymer ?
#
loop_
_entity_poly.entity_id
_entity_poly.type
_entity_poly.pdbx_seq_one_letter_code
_entity_poly.pdbx_strand_id
1 'polypeptide(L)'
;MKSHVKYLGVLDKSNKIHHVEFSTGVNIITGKSSTGKSAMIELFDYCFGSSEFTIPSGIITDSADVYFMILAIKGTFITIGRSPNWSKKFLKFESELPNIENLKKEYFEESYFSKDFNVELGHYLGLDINDIDEDKTVIDYTGRKKGRPSVRNMVPFLLQHQNLVANKHSLFYRFDEKEKREQTIDQFKIFAGFVKQEY
;
A
#
# COMPACT_ATOMS: atom_id res chain seq x y z
N MET A 1 -19.70 2.36 -1.78
CA MET A 1 -19.08 1.05 -1.91
C MET A 1 -17.88 1.01 -0.98
N LYS A 2 -17.74 -0.02 -0.14
CA LYS A 2 -16.70 0.00 0.90
C LYS A 2 -15.52 -0.85 0.44
N SER A 3 -14.34 -0.25 0.43
CA SER A 3 -13.06 -0.97 0.25
C SER A 3 -12.34 -1.03 1.58
N HIS A 4 -11.72 -2.16 1.90
CA HIS A 4 -10.98 -2.34 3.15
C HIS A 4 -9.91 -3.42 3.00
N VAL A 5 -8.93 -3.38 3.88
CA VAL A 5 -7.97 -4.48 4.04
C VAL A 5 -8.72 -5.67 4.65
N LYS A 6 -8.65 -6.83 4.01
CA LYS A 6 -9.24 -8.08 4.55
C LYS A 6 -8.22 -8.85 5.37
N TYR A 7 -7.03 -9.03 4.84
CA TYR A 7 -5.92 -9.70 5.52
C TYR A 7 -4.63 -8.91 5.35
N LEU A 8 -3.82 -8.92 6.38
CA LEU A 8 -2.43 -8.43 6.36
C LEU A 8 -1.57 -9.47 7.08
N GLY A 9 -0.48 -9.91 6.45
CA GLY A 9 0.27 -11.01 7.02
C GLY A 9 1.61 -11.30 6.37
N VAL A 10 2.17 -12.41 6.80
CA VAL A 10 3.48 -12.91 6.39
C VAL A 10 3.37 -14.41 6.11
N LEU A 11 3.89 -14.84 4.97
CA LEU A 11 4.25 -16.23 4.74
C LEU A 11 5.69 -16.41 5.21
N ASP A 12 5.91 -17.34 6.11
CA ASP A 12 7.26 -17.60 6.60
C ASP A 12 8.02 -18.64 5.74
N LYS A 13 9.32 -18.73 5.96
CA LYS A 13 10.22 -19.66 5.25
C LYS A 13 9.86 -21.14 5.45
N SER A 14 9.03 -21.43 6.46
CA SER A 14 8.46 -22.77 6.71
C SER A 14 7.14 -23.01 6.02
N ASN A 15 6.73 -22.10 5.11
CA ASN A 15 5.47 -22.15 4.38
C ASN A 15 4.22 -22.07 5.28
N LYS A 16 4.34 -21.40 6.42
CA LYS A 16 3.26 -21.15 7.35
C LYS A 16 2.81 -19.68 7.26
N ILE A 17 1.50 -19.48 7.31
CA ILE A 17 0.89 -18.15 7.26
C ILE A 17 0.65 -17.62 8.68
N HIS A 18 1.05 -16.37 8.86
CA HIS A 18 0.77 -15.55 10.02
C HIS A 18 0.03 -14.30 9.54
N HIS A 19 -1.19 -14.09 10.01
CA HIS A 19 -2.01 -13.00 9.51
C HIS A 19 -2.89 -12.38 10.58
N VAL A 20 -3.37 -11.17 10.28
CA VAL A 20 -4.46 -10.51 10.99
C VAL A 20 -5.60 -10.32 10.01
N GLU A 21 -6.80 -10.71 10.43
CA GLU A 21 -8.03 -10.48 9.69
C GLU A 21 -8.67 -9.16 10.12
N PHE A 22 -9.19 -8.43 9.14
CA PHE A 22 -9.93 -7.19 9.36
C PHE A 22 -11.37 -7.33 8.86
N SER A 23 -12.27 -6.71 9.61
CA SER A 23 -13.68 -6.55 9.24
C SER A 23 -13.94 -5.11 8.79
N THR A 24 -15.08 -4.89 8.16
CA THR A 24 -15.54 -3.53 7.86
C THR A 24 -15.83 -2.75 9.15
N GLY A 25 -15.46 -1.47 9.18
CA GLY A 25 -15.65 -0.61 10.36
C GLY A 25 -14.39 -0.52 11.23
N VAL A 26 -14.57 -0.38 12.53
CA VAL A 26 -13.46 -0.20 13.48
C VAL A 26 -12.89 -1.54 13.87
N ASN A 27 -11.56 -1.70 13.73
CA ASN A 27 -10.81 -2.85 14.19
C ASN A 27 -9.84 -2.41 15.28
N ILE A 28 -9.85 -3.07 16.42
CA ILE A 28 -8.97 -2.77 17.55
C ILE A 28 -8.00 -3.94 17.73
N ILE A 29 -6.70 -3.67 17.52
CA ILE A 29 -5.65 -4.66 17.66
C ILE A 29 -4.94 -4.44 19.01
N THR A 30 -5.06 -5.42 19.88
CA THR A 30 -4.45 -5.40 21.21
C THR A 30 -3.37 -6.48 21.32
N GLY A 31 -2.51 -6.35 22.29
CA GLY A 31 -1.46 -7.33 22.56
C GLY A 31 -0.37 -6.74 23.44
N LYS A 32 0.50 -7.60 23.95
CA LYS A 32 1.66 -7.21 24.77
C LYS A 32 2.59 -6.29 24.00
N SER A 33 3.48 -5.59 24.70
CA SER A 33 4.56 -4.82 24.07
C SER A 33 5.43 -5.74 23.22
N SER A 34 6.03 -5.19 22.16
CA SER A 34 6.94 -5.90 21.25
C SER A 34 6.34 -7.10 20.48
N THR A 35 5.00 -7.15 20.30
CA THR A 35 4.34 -8.21 19.53
C THR A 35 4.12 -7.83 18.05
N GLY A 36 4.77 -6.80 17.54
CA GLY A 36 4.72 -6.41 16.13
C GLY A 36 3.52 -5.54 15.72
N LYS A 37 2.72 -5.02 16.67
CA LYS A 37 1.56 -4.16 16.34
C LYS A 37 1.95 -2.95 15.49
N SER A 38 3.01 -2.24 15.87
CA SER A 38 3.50 -1.08 15.10
C SER A 38 4.11 -1.48 13.75
N ALA A 39 4.69 -2.67 13.65
CA ALA A 39 5.23 -3.18 12.40
C ALA A 39 4.14 -3.43 11.34
N MET A 40 2.88 -3.57 11.74
CA MET A 40 1.77 -3.73 10.81
C MET A 40 1.56 -2.51 9.91
N ILE A 41 1.82 -1.30 10.42
CA ILE A 41 1.75 -0.07 9.62
C ILE A 41 2.81 -0.11 8.52
N GLU A 42 4.04 -0.48 8.88
CA GLU A 42 5.15 -0.60 7.93
C GLU A 42 4.92 -1.74 6.91
N LEU A 43 4.34 -2.84 7.37
CA LEU A 43 3.98 -3.97 6.51
C LEU A 43 2.89 -3.57 5.51
N PHE A 44 1.87 -2.82 5.95
CA PHE A 44 0.87 -2.25 5.05
C PHE A 44 1.54 -1.33 4.03
N ASP A 45 2.35 -0.37 4.48
CA ASP A 45 3.03 0.59 3.61
C ASP A 45 3.92 -0.12 2.58
N TYR A 46 4.66 -1.15 3.02
CA TYR A 46 5.47 -1.97 2.14
C TYR A 46 4.63 -2.69 1.09
N CYS A 47 3.60 -3.42 1.48
CA CYS A 47 2.69 -4.10 0.54
C CYS A 47 1.99 -3.11 -0.40
N PHE A 48 1.68 -1.90 0.08
CA PHE A 48 1.04 -0.85 -0.73
C PHE A 48 2.01 -0.11 -1.66
N GLY A 49 3.18 -0.69 -1.93
CA GLY A 49 4.09 -0.25 -2.98
C GLY A 49 5.23 0.67 -2.54
N SER A 50 5.55 0.75 -1.24
CA SER A 50 6.71 1.51 -0.76
C SER A 50 7.98 1.11 -1.49
N SER A 51 8.78 2.10 -1.87
CA SER A 51 10.14 1.86 -2.35
C SER A 51 11.14 1.65 -1.21
N GLU A 52 10.78 1.95 0.02
CA GLU A 52 11.60 1.79 1.19
C GLU A 52 11.15 0.58 2.00
N PHE A 53 12.10 -0.15 2.57
CA PHE A 53 11.82 -1.27 3.48
C PHE A 53 12.02 -0.77 4.91
N THR A 54 10.93 -0.37 5.55
CA THR A 54 10.92 0.23 6.88
C THR A 54 10.43 -0.73 7.98
N ILE A 55 10.12 -1.98 7.62
CA ILE A 55 9.67 -2.98 8.60
C ILE A 55 10.80 -3.23 9.60
N PRO A 56 10.54 -3.04 10.91
CA PRO A 56 11.59 -3.18 11.93
C PRO A 56 12.21 -4.58 11.94
N SER A 57 13.53 -4.63 12.10
CA SER A 57 14.28 -5.91 12.23
C SER A 57 13.78 -6.70 13.43
N GLY A 58 13.66 -8.01 13.26
CA GLY A 58 13.25 -8.94 14.30
C GLY A 58 12.57 -10.19 13.75
N ILE A 59 11.83 -10.89 14.58
CA ILE A 59 11.23 -12.19 14.26
C ILE A 59 10.46 -12.16 12.94
N ILE A 60 9.71 -11.07 12.66
CA ILE A 60 8.92 -10.93 11.44
C ILE A 60 9.84 -10.91 10.21
N THR A 61 10.88 -10.09 10.22
CA THR A 61 11.79 -9.94 9.08
C THR A 61 12.72 -11.15 8.92
N ASP A 62 13.10 -11.78 10.01
CA ASP A 62 14.01 -12.94 9.99
C ASP A 62 13.33 -14.19 9.44
N SER A 63 12.03 -14.34 9.70
CA SER A 63 11.24 -15.48 9.28
C SER A 63 10.52 -15.32 7.94
N ALA A 64 10.27 -14.09 7.49
CA ALA A 64 9.47 -13.80 6.31
C ALA A 64 10.10 -14.34 5.01
N ASP A 65 9.26 -14.96 4.17
CA ASP A 65 9.51 -15.23 2.75
C ASP A 65 8.69 -14.28 1.88
N VAL A 66 7.42 -14.05 2.23
CA VAL A 66 6.54 -13.10 1.54
C VAL A 66 5.74 -12.29 2.56
N TYR A 67 5.74 -10.98 2.41
CA TYR A 67 4.76 -10.09 3.04
C TYR A 67 3.54 -9.99 2.12
N PHE A 68 2.34 -10.09 2.66
CA PHE A 68 1.14 -10.04 1.84
C PHE A 68 0.03 -9.21 2.45
N MET A 69 -0.84 -8.72 1.58
CA MET A 69 -2.07 -8.02 1.92
C MET A 69 -3.17 -8.44 0.96
N ILE A 70 -4.39 -8.63 1.47
CA ILE A 70 -5.57 -8.81 0.64
C ILE A 70 -6.51 -7.64 0.85
N LEU A 71 -6.81 -6.95 -0.24
CA LEU A 71 -7.76 -5.84 -0.29
C LEU A 71 -9.10 -6.34 -0.83
N ALA A 72 -10.18 -6.06 -0.12
CA ALA A 72 -11.53 -6.20 -0.65
C ALA A 72 -11.95 -4.88 -1.30
N ILE A 73 -12.24 -4.89 -2.59
CA ILE A 73 -12.59 -3.69 -3.37
C ILE A 73 -13.77 -4.00 -4.27
N LYS A 74 -14.89 -3.30 -4.05
CA LYS A 74 -16.06 -3.39 -4.94
C LYS A 74 -16.59 -4.81 -5.16
N GLY A 75 -16.47 -5.68 -4.18
CA GLY A 75 -16.94 -7.08 -4.27
C GLY A 75 -15.93 -8.04 -4.89
N THR A 76 -14.72 -7.59 -5.14
CA THR A 76 -13.59 -8.39 -5.64
C THR A 76 -12.41 -8.26 -4.69
N PHE A 77 -11.37 -9.07 -4.89
CA PHE A 77 -10.21 -9.13 -4.01
C PHE A 77 -8.93 -8.95 -4.80
N ILE A 78 -8.01 -8.17 -4.23
CA ILE A 78 -6.67 -8.00 -4.77
C ILE A 78 -5.69 -8.58 -3.74
N THR A 79 -4.98 -9.63 -4.12
CA THR A 79 -3.87 -10.16 -3.33
C THR A 79 -2.58 -9.51 -3.78
N ILE A 80 -1.89 -8.89 -2.85
CA ILE A 80 -0.60 -8.25 -3.03
C ILE A 80 0.42 -9.04 -2.24
N GLY A 81 1.53 -9.43 -2.86
CA GLY A 81 2.65 -10.10 -2.20
C GLY A 81 3.98 -9.45 -2.55
N ARG A 82 4.88 -9.36 -1.59
CA ARG A 82 6.23 -8.81 -1.80
C ARG A 82 7.26 -9.58 -1.00
N SER A 83 8.36 -9.94 -1.65
CA SER A 83 9.49 -10.57 -0.95
C SER A 83 10.32 -9.53 -0.18
N PRO A 84 11.02 -9.95 0.91
CA PRO A 84 11.86 -9.05 1.71
C PRO A 84 12.96 -8.33 0.93
N ASN A 85 13.48 -8.96 -0.11
CA ASN A 85 14.64 -8.51 -0.90
C ASN A 85 14.24 -7.80 -2.21
N TRP A 86 13.01 -7.26 -2.31
CA TRP A 86 12.52 -6.42 -3.40
C TRP A 86 12.39 -7.08 -4.78
N SER A 87 12.95 -8.26 -4.96
CA SER A 87 13.06 -8.90 -6.26
C SER A 87 11.74 -9.43 -6.80
N LYS A 88 10.82 -9.83 -5.91
CA LYS A 88 9.55 -10.44 -6.30
C LYS A 88 8.37 -9.61 -5.81
N LYS A 89 7.50 -9.25 -6.75
CA LYS A 89 6.24 -8.56 -6.51
C LYS A 89 5.14 -9.41 -7.11
N PHE A 90 4.11 -9.66 -6.33
CA PHE A 90 2.95 -10.43 -6.73
C PHE A 90 1.71 -9.55 -6.67
N LEU A 91 0.88 -9.62 -7.70
CA LEU A 91 -0.40 -8.94 -7.76
C LEU A 91 -1.39 -9.85 -8.47
N LYS A 92 -2.45 -10.24 -7.78
CA LYS A 92 -3.51 -11.09 -8.33
C LYS A 92 -4.88 -10.54 -8.01
N PHE A 93 -5.73 -10.52 -9.03
CA PHE A 93 -7.11 -10.10 -8.92
C PHE A 93 -8.01 -11.33 -8.94
N GLU A 94 -8.93 -11.42 -7.96
CA GLU A 94 -9.80 -12.57 -7.80
C GLU A 94 -11.24 -12.13 -7.51
N SER A 95 -12.22 -12.81 -8.10
CA SER A 95 -13.64 -12.54 -7.86
C SER A 95 -14.13 -13.05 -6.50
N GLU A 96 -13.44 -14.01 -5.94
CA GLU A 96 -13.74 -14.63 -4.64
C GLU A 96 -12.59 -14.42 -3.68
N LEU A 97 -12.90 -14.41 -2.36
CA LEU A 97 -11.89 -14.33 -1.33
C LEU A 97 -11.01 -15.58 -1.36
N PRO A 98 -9.70 -15.46 -1.61
CA PRO A 98 -8.83 -16.61 -1.57
C PRO A 98 -8.83 -17.24 -0.17
N ASN A 99 -8.81 -18.56 -0.11
CA ASN A 99 -8.67 -19.24 1.16
C ASN A 99 -7.26 -18.97 1.72
N ILE A 100 -7.22 -18.36 2.90
CA ILE A 100 -5.98 -17.96 3.54
C ILE A 100 -5.01 -19.13 3.75
N GLU A 101 -5.52 -20.33 4.01
CA GLU A 101 -4.71 -21.53 4.22
C GLU A 101 -4.02 -22.02 2.94
N ASN A 102 -4.51 -21.59 1.77
CA ASN A 102 -3.96 -21.94 0.46
C ASN A 102 -2.91 -20.92 -0.03
N LEU A 103 -2.68 -19.84 0.69
CA LEU A 103 -1.65 -18.85 0.35
C LEU A 103 -0.26 -19.37 0.70
N LYS A 104 0.13 -20.47 0.08
CA LYS A 104 1.46 -21.06 0.22
C LYS A 104 2.43 -20.47 -0.79
N LYS A 105 3.68 -20.90 -0.73
CA LYS A 105 4.73 -20.41 -1.62
C LYS A 105 4.34 -20.53 -3.10
N GLU A 106 3.75 -21.65 -3.47
CA GLU A 106 3.31 -21.95 -4.83
C GLU A 106 2.30 -20.91 -5.35
N TYR A 107 1.39 -20.44 -4.49
CA TYR A 107 0.43 -19.40 -4.85
C TYR A 107 1.12 -18.09 -5.26
N PHE A 108 2.23 -17.73 -4.60
CA PHE A 108 3.00 -16.53 -4.90
C PHE A 108 4.09 -16.75 -5.97
N GLU A 109 4.41 -18.00 -6.32
CA GLU A 109 5.36 -18.32 -7.39
C GLU A 109 4.78 -18.11 -8.79
N GLU A 110 3.46 -18.16 -8.94
CA GLU A 110 2.74 -17.68 -10.13
C GLU A 110 2.85 -16.15 -10.26
N SER A 111 4.05 -15.63 -10.00
CA SER A 111 4.27 -14.21 -9.79
C SER A 111 4.03 -13.41 -11.05
N TYR A 112 3.18 -12.41 -10.91
CA TYR A 112 3.06 -11.34 -11.87
C TYR A 112 4.23 -10.38 -11.71
N PHE A 113 5.22 -10.44 -12.61
CA PHE A 113 6.31 -9.47 -12.68
C PHE A 113 5.85 -8.26 -13.49
N SER A 114 5.16 -7.33 -12.88
CA SER A 114 4.99 -6.02 -13.47
C SER A 114 6.23 -5.17 -13.20
N LYS A 115 6.85 -4.64 -14.26
CA LYS A 115 7.90 -3.63 -14.15
C LYS A 115 7.38 -2.38 -13.44
N ASP A 116 6.08 -2.11 -13.57
CA ASP A 116 5.37 -0.95 -13.05
C ASP A 116 4.30 -1.33 -12.02
N PHE A 117 4.68 -2.06 -10.97
CA PHE A 117 3.77 -2.52 -9.92
C PHE A 117 2.80 -1.42 -9.40
N ASN A 118 3.31 -0.20 -9.18
CA ASN A 118 2.48 0.90 -8.68
C ASN A 118 1.47 1.39 -9.72
N VAL A 119 1.78 1.29 -11.00
CA VAL A 119 0.87 1.62 -12.10
C VAL A 119 -0.25 0.58 -12.17
N GLU A 120 0.10 -0.70 -12.15
CA GLU A 120 -0.87 -1.80 -12.14
C GLU A 120 -1.80 -1.73 -10.93
N LEU A 121 -1.24 -1.53 -9.73
CA LEU A 121 -2.02 -1.33 -8.53
C LEU A 121 -2.93 -0.09 -8.67
N GLY A 122 -2.44 0.97 -9.31
CA GLY A 122 -3.22 2.17 -9.62
C GLY A 122 -4.44 1.85 -10.47
N HIS A 123 -4.26 1.13 -11.57
CA HIS A 123 -5.36 0.70 -12.46
C HIS A 123 -6.44 -0.09 -11.70
N TYR A 124 -6.04 -1.07 -10.88
CA TYR A 124 -7.00 -1.83 -10.07
C TYR A 124 -7.74 -0.97 -9.05
N LEU A 125 -7.11 0.08 -8.55
CA LEU A 125 -7.73 1.04 -7.63
C LEU A 125 -8.52 2.15 -8.36
N GLY A 126 -8.53 2.14 -9.69
CA GLY A 126 -9.27 3.10 -10.51
C GLY A 126 -8.53 4.42 -10.74
N LEU A 127 -7.19 4.42 -10.69
CA LEU A 127 -6.34 5.55 -11.02
C LEU A 127 -5.81 5.40 -12.45
N ASP A 128 -6.62 5.74 -13.44
CA ASP A 128 -6.27 5.63 -14.87
C ASP A 128 -5.76 6.94 -15.49
N ILE A 129 -5.38 7.90 -14.67
CA ILE A 129 -4.89 9.19 -15.11
C ILE A 129 -3.43 9.07 -15.53
N ASN A 130 -3.17 9.28 -16.82
CA ASN A 130 -1.82 9.14 -17.38
C ASN A 130 -0.92 10.35 -17.16
N ASP A 131 -1.46 11.56 -17.04
CA ASP A 131 -0.70 12.79 -16.78
C ASP A 131 -1.59 13.82 -16.08
N ILE A 132 -1.05 14.52 -15.09
CA ILE A 132 -1.76 15.60 -14.39
C ILE A 132 -1.48 16.96 -15.06
N ASP A 133 -0.45 17.05 -15.89
CA ASP A 133 -0.09 18.27 -16.58
C ASP A 133 -1.03 18.51 -17.77
N GLU A 134 -2.12 19.22 -17.50
CA GLU A 134 -3.00 19.76 -18.54
C GLU A 134 -2.28 20.84 -19.37
N ASP A 135 -1.27 21.49 -18.80
CA ASP A 135 -0.48 22.53 -19.47
C ASP A 135 0.99 22.13 -19.59
N LYS A 136 1.35 21.58 -20.75
CA LYS A 136 2.73 21.16 -21.06
C LYS A 136 3.72 22.34 -21.17
N THR A 137 3.24 23.56 -21.15
CA THR A 137 4.05 24.79 -21.26
C THR A 137 4.52 25.32 -19.92
N VAL A 138 3.85 24.94 -18.82
CA VAL A 138 4.23 25.35 -17.48
C VAL A 138 5.30 24.40 -16.93
N ILE A 139 6.55 24.77 -17.07
CA ILE A 139 7.64 24.14 -16.33
C ILE A 139 7.56 24.69 -14.90
N ASP A 140 7.26 23.82 -13.94
CA ASP A 140 7.32 24.19 -12.53
C ASP A 140 8.69 24.83 -12.22
N TYR A 141 8.74 25.78 -11.29
CA TYR A 141 9.95 26.51 -10.88
C TYR A 141 11.16 25.60 -10.56
N THR A 142 10.90 24.33 -10.32
CA THR A 142 11.92 23.30 -10.05
C THR A 142 12.36 22.52 -11.30
N GLY A 143 11.78 22.77 -12.48
CA GLY A 143 12.09 22.04 -13.72
C GLY A 143 11.61 20.58 -13.71
N ARG A 144 10.83 20.16 -12.74
CA ARG A 144 10.27 18.80 -12.62
C ARG A 144 8.87 18.78 -13.21
N LYS A 145 8.61 17.83 -14.10
CA LYS A 145 7.25 17.52 -14.54
C LYS A 145 6.47 16.97 -13.35
N LYS A 146 5.24 17.44 -13.16
CA LYS A 146 4.29 16.82 -12.23
C LYS A 146 4.12 15.36 -12.66
N GLY A 147 4.52 14.43 -11.81
CA GLY A 147 4.49 13.02 -12.14
C GLY A 147 3.07 12.46 -12.20
N ARG A 148 2.93 11.25 -12.75
CA ARG A 148 1.66 10.52 -12.71
C ARG A 148 1.13 10.39 -11.29
N PRO A 149 -0.20 10.50 -11.08
CA PRO A 149 -0.79 10.19 -9.79
C PRO A 149 -0.47 8.74 -9.42
N SER A 150 0.00 8.57 -8.21
CA SER A 150 0.36 7.26 -7.68
C SER A 150 -0.48 6.94 -6.45
N VAL A 151 -0.89 5.69 -6.32
CA VAL A 151 -1.53 5.19 -5.08
C VAL A 151 -0.70 5.51 -3.84
N ARG A 152 0.62 5.64 -4.00
CA ARG A 152 1.53 6.02 -2.92
C ARG A 152 1.23 7.40 -2.31
N ASN A 153 0.69 8.31 -3.09
CA ASN A 153 0.37 9.66 -2.62
C ASN A 153 -0.93 9.72 -1.79
N MET A 154 -1.68 8.59 -1.74
CA MET A 154 -2.79 8.41 -0.79
C MET A 154 -2.30 7.96 0.60
N VAL A 155 -1.14 7.35 0.70
CA VAL A 155 -0.64 6.75 1.95
C VAL A 155 -0.62 7.73 3.13
N PRO A 156 -0.24 9.01 2.96
CA PRO A 156 -0.30 9.99 4.05
C PRO A 156 -1.69 10.17 4.66
N PHE A 157 -2.75 9.90 3.90
CA PHE A 157 -4.14 9.97 4.38
C PHE A 157 -4.64 8.64 4.96
N LEU A 158 -4.00 7.52 4.61
CA LEU A 158 -4.40 6.18 5.02
C LEU A 158 -3.70 5.72 6.30
N LEU A 159 -2.47 6.18 6.53
CA LEU A 159 -1.64 5.74 7.64
C LEU A 159 -1.35 6.89 8.60
N GLN A 160 -1.36 6.59 9.88
CA GLN A 160 -0.97 7.52 10.92
C GLN A 160 -0.18 6.80 12.00
N HIS A 161 1.07 7.23 12.20
CA HIS A 161 1.91 6.72 13.27
C HIS A 161 1.51 7.30 14.62
N GLN A 162 1.79 6.57 15.69
CA GLN A 162 1.46 6.96 17.05
C GLN A 162 2.01 8.34 17.43
N ASN A 163 3.22 8.67 16.99
CA ASN A 163 3.83 9.98 17.24
C ASN A 163 3.15 11.14 16.50
N LEU A 164 2.41 10.86 15.42
CA LEU A 164 1.65 11.87 14.69
C LEU A 164 0.30 12.17 15.33
N VAL A 165 -0.33 11.18 15.98
CA VAL A 165 -1.63 11.37 16.66
C VAL A 165 -1.55 12.48 17.72
N ALA A 166 -0.42 12.62 18.39
CA ALA A 166 -0.17 13.65 19.40
C ALA A 166 0.65 14.85 18.88
N ASN A 167 0.97 14.88 17.58
CA ASN A 167 1.81 15.94 17.02
C ASN A 167 0.95 17.11 16.54
N LYS A 168 1.14 18.29 17.16
CA LYS A 168 0.43 19.50 16.78
C LYS A 168 0.96 20.19 15.52
N HIS A 169 2.10 19.75 14.98
CA HIS A 169 2.77 20.39 13.82
C HIS A 169 2.57 19.64 12.52
N SER A 170 2.27 18.34 12.56
CA SER A 170 2.03 17.53 11.37
C SER A 170 0.84 16.61 11.58
N LEU A 171 -0.14 16.68 10.67
CA LEU A 171 -1.37 15.88 10.74
C LEU A 171 -1.29 14.61 9.90
N PHE A 172 -0.38 14.56 8.92
CA PHE A 172 -0.34 13.47 7.95
C PHE A 172 1.04 12.80 7.94
N TYR A 173 1.05 11.51 7.64
CA TYR A 173 2.24 10.70 7.53
C TYR A 173 3.20 11.26 6.48
N ARG A 174 4.48 11.43 6.84
CA ARG A 174 5.57 11.92 5.98
C ARG A 174 5.38 13.34 5.42
N PHE A 175 4.58 14.20 6.06
CA PHE A 175 4.41 15.60 5.67
C PHE A 175 5.59 16.51 6.10
N ASP A 176 6.50 15.99 6.88
CA ASP A 176 7.82 16.59 7.16
C ASP A 176 8.75 16.55 5.93
N GLU A 177 8.54 15.57 5.01
CA GLU A 177 9.23 15.51 3.74
C GLU A 177 8.58 16.46 2.72
N LYS A 178 9.25 17.57 2.41
CA LYS A 178 8.70 18.64 1.55
C LYS A 178 8.18 18.12 0.21
N GLU A 179 8.98 17.30 -0.49
CA GLU A 179 8.60 16.77 -1.81
C GLU A 179 7.34 15.88 -1.74
N LYS A 180 7.26 15.00 -0.74
CA LYS A 180 6.09 14.13 -0.56
C LYS A 180 4.85 14.91 -0.18
N ARG A 181 4.99 15.92 0.66
CA ARG A 181 3.90 16.83 1.02
C ARG A 181 3.34 17.56 -0.20
N GLU A 182 4.21 18.16 -1.02
CA GLU A 182 3.79 18.88 -2.22
C GLU A 182 3.10 17.94 -3.22
N GLN A 183 3.67 16.78 -3.53
CA GLN A 183 3.05 15.78 -4.39
C GLN A 183 1.68 15.31 -3.87
N THR A 184 1.56 15.10 -2.57
CA THR A 184 0.30 14.69 -1.94
C THR A 184 -0.77 15.77 -2.07
N ILE A 185 -0.42 17.04 -1.86
CA ILE A 185 -1.33 18.18 -2.00
C ILE A 185 -1.78 18.34 -3.46
N ASP A 186 -0.86 18.31 -4.39
CA ASP A 186 -1.16 18.45 -5.82
C ASP A 186 -2.08 17.34 -6.34
N GLN A 187 -1.88 16.11 -5.87
CA GLN A 187 -2.66 14.96 -6.31
C GLN A 187 -3.94 14.73 -5.48
N PHE A 188 -4.13 15.45 -4.38
CA PHE A 188 -5.32 15.31 -3.54
C PHE A 188 -6.62 15.50 -4.32
N LYS A 189 -6.65 16.41 -5.27
CA LYS A 189 -7.83 16.68 -6.13
C LYS A 189 -8.31 15.44 -6.87
N ILE A 190 -7.37 14.58 -7.30
CA ILE A 190 -7.67 13.35 -8.02
C ILE A 190 -8.28 12.33 -7.06
N PHE A 191 -7.66 12.12 -5.90
CA PHE A 191 -8.14 11.17 -4.90
C PHE A 191 -9.49 11.58 -4.30
N ALA A 192 -9.72 12.89 -4.20
CA ALA A 192 -11.00 13.45 -3.74
C ALA A 192 -12.10 13.44 -4.83
N GLY A 193 -11.78 13.00 -6.06
CA GLY A 193 -12.73 12.94 -7.16
C GLY A 193 -13.12 14.31 -7.73
N PHE A 194 -12.32 15.35 -7.49
CA PHE A 194 -12.57 16.68 -8.05
C PHE A 194 -12.16 16.81 -9.52
N VAL A 195 -11.29 15.92 -9.98
CA VAL A 195 -10.92 15.81 -11.40
C VAL A 195 -11.71 14.65 -11.98
N LYS A 196 -12.59 14.96 -12.95
CA LYS A 196 -13.27 13.92 -13.72
C LYS A 196 -12.26 13.27 -14.65
N GLN A 197 -12.22 11.93 -14.62
CA GLN A 197 -11.59 11.20 -15.72
C GLN A 197 -12.48 11.46 -16.96
N GLU A 198 -11.97 12.20 -17.93
CA GLU A 198 -12.57 12.24 -19.25
C GLU A 198 -12.19 10.93 -19.96
N TYR A 199 -13.23 10.13 -20.23
CA TYR A 199 -13.12 8.88 -20.99
C TYR A 199 -13.01 9.19 -22.48
#